data_fe328babda5bc017a3e923f76baef72d
#
_entry.id   fe328babda5bc017a3e923f76baef72d
#
_cell.length_a   1.000
_cell.length_b   1.000
_cell.length_c   1.000
_cell.angle_alpha   90.00
_cell.angle_beta   90.00
_cell.angle_gamma   90.00
#
_symmetry.space_group_name_H-M   'P 1'
#
loop_
_entity.id
_entity.type
_entity.pdbx_description
1 polymer ?
#
loop_
_entity_poly.entity_id
_entity_poly.type
_entity_poly.pdbx_seq_one_letter_code
_entity_poly.pdbx_strand_id
1 'polypeptide(L)'
;MKRLIIAIIIGLIAGVLCSLLYDQHISPNDNYFAAASKKSDSWAEKLRAESQEPCYIFTGCSEVRMGIDPAIMLNEYGVRAINAGGQAGYGFACNTVLGLSYLQKGDHLMVSIRGTYLPEGGGIDPRGLKFCWRILGASMFDNNILHFNVKTFKEIILNNSGEISLFLVKALTTPNNIYKYDHDTVIHDSGWCENNIKVPLSGTAYAPAEKIHVHFRDDLKSLLLKLKEECGKRGAHMSLYLFTNFSNDTVKPYMILTAMSYMEAGLSVLKDETFGVEPDISCFADSPSHLSTKGTIKQSRRVAESISLNKYWTMEELEEELRRCGYNKDGSRIRPIYDPRDDIFFTNFK
;
A
#
# COMPACT_ATOMS: atom_id res chain seq x y z
N MET A 1 -2.51 24.03 46.19
CA MET A 1 -1.52 23.64 45.20
C MET A 1 -1.34 22.11 45.09
N LYS A 2 -0.90 21.37 46.14
CA LYS A 2 -0.70 19.91 46.10
C LYS A 2 -1.92 19.12 45.58
N ARG A 3 -3.14 19.42 46.09
CA ARG A 3 -4.39 18.75 45.64
C ARG A 3 -4.72 18.99 44.16
N LEU A 4 -4.42 20.20 43.62
CA LEU A 4 -4.61 20.52 42.23
C LEU A 4 -3.63 19.74 41.33
N ILE A 5 -2.37 19.65 41.72
CA ILE A 5 -1.34 18.88 41.03
C ILE A 5 -1.72 17.39 40.99
N ILE A 6 -2.16 16.84 42.14
CA ILE A 6 -2.63 15.45 42.20
C ILE A 6 -3.84 15.21 41.25
N ALA A 7 -4.81 16.13 41.28
CA ALA A 7 -5.98 16.02 40.40
C ALA A 7 -5.62 16.06 38.89
N ILE A 8 -4.66 16.93 38.52
CA ILE A 8 -4.14 17.00 37.14
C ILE A 8 -3.44 15.70 36.76
N ILE A 9 -2.58 15.16 37.65
CA ILE A 9 -1.87 13.90 37.40
C ILE A 9 -2.86 12.74 37.24
N ILE A 10 -3.86 12.63 38.12
CA ILE A 10 -4.91 11.58 38.01
C ILE A 10 -5.68 11.74 36.73
N GLY A 11 -6.05 12.98 36.36
CA GLY A 11 -6.76 13.25 35.10
C GLY A 11 -5.95 12.86 33.85
N LEU A 12 -4.65 13.14 33.86
CA LEU A 12 -3.74 12.73 32.78
C LEU A 12 -3.61 11.21 32.70
N ILE A 13 -3.41 10.53 33.83
CA ILE A 13 -3.33 9.06 33.89
C ILE A 13 -4.63 8.43 33.41
N ALA A 14 -5.79 8.92 33.87
CA ALA A 14 -7.09 8.45 33.42
C ALA A 14 -7.28 8.67 31.93
N GLY A 15 -6.92 9.84 31.39
CA GLY A 15 -6.97 10.15 29.96
C GLY A 15 -6.11 9.20 29.13
N VAL A 16 -4.88 8.92 29.56
CA VAL A 16 -3.98 7.95 28.92
C VAL A 16 -4.58 6.54 28.95
N LEU A 17 -5.07 6.09 30.10
CA LEU A 17 -5.70 4.77 30.24
C LEU A 17 -6.95 4.64 29.35
N CYS A 18 -7.80 5.66 29.33
CA CYS A 18 -8.97 5.67 28.44
C CYS A 18 -8.56 5.65 26.97
N SER A 19 -7.51 6.37 26.57
CA SER A 19 -6.98 6.35 25.22
C SER A 19 -6.46 4.96 24.84
N LEU A 20 -5.70 4.31 25.70
CA LEU A 20 -5.16 2.97 25.46
C LEU A 20 -6.28 1.90 25.40
N LEU A 21 -7.28 1.99 26.27
CA LEU A 21 -8.44 1.10 26.25
C LEU A 21 -9.29 1.30 24.99
N TYR A 22 -9.44 2.55 24.55
CA TYR A 22 -10.12 2.86 23.30
C TYR A 22 -9.41 2.22 22.11
N ASP A 23 -8.10 2.39 22.00
CA ASP A 23 -7.32 1.83 20.89
C ASP A 23 -7.39 0.30 20.86
N GLN A 24 -7.42 -0.35 22.02
CA GLN A 24 -7.45 -1.81 22.10
C GLN A 24 -8.83 -2.43 21.83
N HIS A 25 -9.91 -1.72 22.18
CA HIS A 25 -11.23 -2.35 22.23
C HIS A 25 -12.29 -1.71 21.33
N ILE A 26 -12.08 -0.51 20.84
CA ILE A 26 -13.17 0.29 20.26
C ILE A 26 -12.95 0.72 18.80
N SER A 27 -11.72 0.74 18.26
CA SER A 27 -11.52 1.07 16.85
C SER A 27 -11.80 -0.16 15.95
N PRO A 28 -12.96 -0.20 15.25
CA PRO A 28 -13.38 -1.39 14.51
C PRO A 28 -12.48 -1.72 13.33
N ASN A 29 -12.14 -0.69 12.53
CA ASN A 29 -11.25 -0.87 11.39
C ASN A 29 -9.86 -1.33 11.84
N ASP A 30 -9.34 -0.77 12.94
CA ASP A 30 -8.03 -1.17 13.45
C ASP A 30 -8.08 -2.57 14.07
N ASN A 31 -9.21 -2.98 14.65
CA ASN A 31 -9.44 -4.35 15.10
C ASN A 31 -9.45 -5.34 13.93
N TYR A 32 -10.10 -5.00 12.83
CA TYR A 32 -10.10 -5.80 11.61
C TYR A 32 -8.69 -5.99 11.05
N PHE A 33 -7.94 -4.91 10.86
CA PHE A 33 -6.56 -4.99 10.37
C PHE A 33 -5.60 -5.66 11.37
N ALA A 34 -5.84 -5.50 12.68
CA ALA A 34 -5.08 -6.22 13.70
C ALA A 34 -5.36 -7.74 13.68
N ALA A 35 -6.61 -8.14 13.47
CA ALA A 35 -6.95 -9.54 13.28
C ALA A 35 -6.29 -10.14 12.03
N ALA A 36 -6.28 -9.38 10.91
CA ALA A 36 -5.59 -9.79 9.70
C ALA A 36 -4.07 -9.90 9.90
N SER A 37 -3.46 -8.96 10.65
CA SER A 37 -2.04 -9.04 10.98
C SER A 37 -1.71 -10.27 11.82
N LYS A 38 -2.52 -10.63 12.81
CA LYS A 38 -2.35 -11.89 13.59
C LYS A 38 -2.42 -13.14 12.71
N LYS A 39 -3.27 -13.15 11.69
CA LYS A 39 -3.29 -14.26 10.72
C LYS A 39 -2.02 -14.29 9.89
N SER A 40 -1.51 -13.11 9.46
CA SER A 40 -0.21 -13.01 8.78
C SER A 40 0.95 -13.48 9.67
N ASP A 41 0.92 -13.19 10.98
CA ASP A 41 1.91 -13.69 11.94
C ASP A 41 1.92 -15.21 11.99
N SER A 42 0.76 -15.83 12.20
CA SER A 42 0.62 -17.29 12.23
C SER A 42 1.01 -17.93 10.90
N TRP A 43 0.69 -17.28 9.78
CA TRP A 43 1.10 -17.76 8.45
C TRP A 43 2.61 -17.67 8.27
N ALA A 44 3.25 -16.58 8.69
CA ALA A 44 4.70 -16.41 8.64
C ALA A 44 5.42 -17.45 9.51
N GLU A 45 4.93 -17.69 10.72
CA GLU A 45 5.45 -18.74 11.62
C GLU A 45 5.37 -20.12 10.96
N LYS A 46 4.23 -20.47 10.36
CA LYS A 46 4.06 -21.73 9.62
C LYS A 46 5.07 -21.86 8.49
N LEU A 47 5.16 -20.84 7.61
CA LEU A 47 6.12 -20.86 6.50
C LEU A 47 7.55 -21.10 7.00
N ARG A 48 7.96 -20.39 8.05
CA ARG A 48 9.32 -20.50 8.58
C ARG A 48 9.60 -21.83 9.29
N ALA A 49 8.59 -22.45 9.90
CA ALA A 49 8.71 -23.79 10.46
C ALA A 49 8.86 -24.88 9.39
N GLU A 50 8.27 -24.67 8.22
CA GLU A 50 8.32 -25.64 7.11
C GLU A 50 9.64 -25.57 6.33
N SER A 51 10.28 -24.40 6.22
CA SER A 51 11.51 -24.22 5.45
C SER A 51 12.26 -22.94 5.85
N GLN A 52 13.56 -22.93 5.64
CA GLN A 52 14.44 -21.76 5.80
C GLN A 52 14.60 -20.94 4.50
N GLU A 53 13.89 -21.32 3.44
CA GLU A 53 13.93 -20.56 2.20
C GLU A 53 13.37 -19.13 2.40
N PRO A 54 13.89 -18.16 1.63
CA PRO A 54 13.45 -16.77 1.73
C PRO A 54 11.94 -16.59 1.52
N CYS A 55 11.37 -15.63 2.23
CA CYS A 55 10.00 -15.20 2.03
C CYS A 55 9.94 -13.86 1.29
N TYR A 56 8.82 -13.64 0.58
CA TYR A 56 8.47 -12.39 -0.07
C TYR A 56 7.41 -11.67 0.77
N ILE A 57 7.80 -10.58 1.40
CA ILE A 57 6.94 -9.81 2.30
C ILE A 57 6.30 -8.67 1.52
N PHE A 58 4.98 -8.72 1.32
CA PHE A 58 4.22 -7.70 0.60
C PHE A 58 3.74 -6.62 1.56
N THR A 59 4.17 -5.39 1.33
CA THR A 59 3.80 -4.24 2.15
C THR A 59 3.22 -3.10 1.32
N GLY A 60 2.28 -2.37 1.91
CA GLY A 60 1.51 -1.27 1.32
C GLY A 60 0.24 -1.04 2.12
N CYS A 61 -0.76 -0.41 1.52
CA CYS A 61 -2.02 -0.13 2.19
C CYS A 61 -3.03 -1.29 2.07
N SER A 62 -4.33 -0.96 2.15
CA SER A 62 -5.43 -1.92 2.03
C SER A 62 -5.46 -2.64 0.68
N GLU A 63 -4.95 -2.03 -0.38
CA GLU A 63 -4.82 -2.67 -1.68
C GLU A 63 -3.95 -3.94 -1.61
N VAL A 64 -2.87 -3.92 -0.82
CA VAL A 64 -2.03 -5.10 -0.60
C VAL A 64 -2.78 -6.13 0.23
N ARG A 65 -3.39 -5.68 1.34
CA ARG A 65 -4.14 -6.55 2.25
C ARG A 65 -5.25 -7.32 1.52
N MET A 66 -5.95 -6.66 0.61
CA MET A 66 -7.08 -7.20 -0.14
C MET A 66 -6.68 -7.76 -1.52
N GLY A 67 -5.47 -7.53 -2.00
CA GLY A 67 -5.09 -7.84 -3.37
C GLY A 67 -3.99 -8.88 -3.54
N ILE A 68 -3.39 -9.37 -2.46
CA ILE A 68 -2.37 -10.42 -2.48
C ILE A 68 -2.83 -11.58 -1.60
N ASP A 69 -3.05 -12.73 -2.22
CA ASP A 69 -3.32 -14.00 -1.51
C ASP A 69 -2.05 -14.86 -1.45
N PRO A 70 -1.37 -14.93 -0.28
CA PRO A 70 -0.18 -15.74 -0.10
C PRO A 70 -0.40 -17.23 -0.32
N ALA A 71 -1.61 -17.74 -0.07
CA ALA A 71 -1.90 -19.15 -0.23
C ALA A 71 -1.89 -19.57 -1.72
N ILE A 72 -2.45 -18.74 -2.61
CA ILE A 72 -2.36 -18.97 -4.07
C ILE A 72 -0.91 -18.94 -4.53
N MET A 73 -0.13 -17.95 -4.08
CA MET A 73 1.27 -17.80 -4.47
C MET A 73 2.10 -19.03 -4.06
N LEU A 74 1.87 -19.55 -2.85
CA LEU A 74 2.55 -20.75 -2.37
C LEU A 74 2.10 -22.01 -3.13
N ASN A 75 0.80 -22.25 -3.20
CA ASN A 75 0.26 -23.51 -3.71
C ASN A 75 0.45 -23.69 -5.23
N GLU A 76 0.40 -22.63 -6.00
CA GLU A 76 0.48 -22.70 -7.45
C GLU A 76 1.88 -22.42 -8.00
N TYR A 77 2.70 -21.65 -7.28
CA TYR A 77 4.03 -21.18 -7.78
C TYR A 77 5.19 -21.48 -6.84
N GLY A 78 4.94 -22.03 -5.64
CA GLY A 78 5.98 -22.24 -4.64
C GLY A 78 6.52 -20.93 -4.01
N VAL A 79 5.89 -19.79 -4.28
CA VAL A 79 6.34 -18.49 -3.77
C VAL A 79 5.83 -18.30 -2.34
N ARG A 80 6.77 -18.27 -1.39
CA ARG A 80 6.53 -18.13 0.05
C ARG A 80 6.24 -16.67 0.40
N ALA A 81 5.00 -16.25 0.25
CA ALA A 81 4.57 -14.88 0.44
C ALA A 81 4.00 -14.64 1.85
N ILE A 82 4.20 -13.42 2.39
CA ILE A 82 3.58 -12.92 3.61
C ILE A 82 2.88 -11.61 3.28
N ASN A 83 1.60 -11.49 3.60
CA ASN A 83 0.84 -10.27 3.37
C ASN A 83 0.91 -9.36 4.62
N ALA A 84 1.75 -8.33 4.57
CA ALA A 84 1.91 -7.30 5.59
C ALA A 84 1.21 -5.98 5.21
N GLY A 85 0.21 -6.01 4.34
CA GLY A 85 -0.57 -4.83 3.97
C GLY A 85 -1.32 -4.24 5.18
N GLY A 86 -1.38 -2.93 5.26
CA GLY A 86 -2.09 -2.21 6.31
C GLY A 86 -3.32 -1.47 5.76
N GLN A 87 -3.48 -0.21 6.14
CA GLN A 87 -4.55 0.68 5.69
C GLN A 87 -3.97 2.01 5.17
N ALA A 88 -4.62 2.64 4.19
CA ALA A 88 -4.18 3.93 3.65
C ALA A 88 -4.07 5.01 4.74
N GLY A 89 -5.01 5.03 5.69
CA GLY A 89 -5.02 5.94 6.83
C GLY A 89 -3.91 5.75 7.87
N TYR A 90 -3.06 4.74 7.72
CA TYR A 90 -1.87 4.58 8.59
C TYR A 90 -0.64 5.31 8.06
N GLY A 91 -0.70 5.78 6.83
CA GLY A 91 0.43 6.39 6.14
C GLY A 91 1.45 5.36 5.65
N PHE A 92 2.23 5.75 4.64
CA PHE A 92 3.13 4.84 3.95
C PHE A 92 4.27 4.33 4.87
N ALA A 93 4.87 5.22 5.68
CA ALA A 93 5.95 4.86 6.60
C ALA A 93 5.53 3.79 7.61
N CYS A 94 4.34 3.92 8.21
CA CYS A 94 3.84 2.93 9.16
C CYS A 94 3.54 1.59 8.49
N ASN A 95 2.93 1.61 7.30
CA ASN A 95 2.68 0.39 6.53
C ASN A 95 3.98 -0.34 6.17
N THR A 96 5.04 0.39 5.78
CA THR A 96 6.34 -0.22 5.46
C THR A 96 7.04 -0.78 6.69
N VAL A 97 6.91 -0.16 7.86
CA VAL A 97 7.45 -0.70 9.12
C VAL A 97 6.78 -2.01 9.52
N LEU A 98 5.48 -2.16 9.27
CA LEU A 98 4.81 -3.48 9.41
C LEU A 98 5.46 -4.54 8.52
N GLY A 99 5.78 -4.21 7.27
CA GLY A 99 6.52 -5.12 6.38
C GLY A 99 7.92 -5.45 6.89
N LEU A 100 8.66 -4.45 7.37
CA LEU A 100 10.00 -4.64 7.95
C LEU A 100 10.01 -5.58 9.15
N SER A 101 8.94 -5.65 9.94
CA SER A 101 8.89 -6.52 11.13
C SER A 101 8.93 -8.01 10.80
N TYR A 102 8.54 -8.40 9.59
CA TYR A 102 8.61 -9.79 9.13
C TYR A 102 9.95 -10.19 8.51
N LEU A 103 10.81 -9.21 8.17
CA LEU A 103 12.04 -9.49 7.43
C LEU A 103 13.06 -10.28 8.24
N GLN A 104 13.58 -11.34 7.62
CA GLN A 104 14.76 -12.08 8.04
C GLN A 104 15.83 -12.01 6.95
N LYS A 105 17.03 -12.48 7.29
CA LYS A 105 18.15 -12.55 6.32
C LYS A 105 17.75 -13.40 5.11
N GLY A 106 17.99 -12.87 3.92
CA GLY A 106 17.67 -13.50 2.63
C GLY A 106 16.27 -13.17 2.11
N ASP A 107 15.37 -12.63 2.93
CA ASP A 107 14.01 -12.30 2.51
C ASP A 107 13.96 -11.14 1.51
N HIS A 108 12.79 -10.95 0.90
CA HIS A 108 12.55 -9.93 -0.08
C HIS A 108 11.32 -9.09 0.29
N LEU A 109 11.52 -7.78 0.52
CA LEU A 109 10.42 -6.83 0.75
C LEU A 109 9.87 -6.37 -0.60
N MET A 110 8.60 -6.68 -0.84
CA MET A 110 7.84 -6.27 -2.01
C MET A 110 6.96 -5.07 -1.66
N VAL A 111 7.32 -3.89 -2.15
CA VAL A 111 6.62 -2.65 -1.80
C VAL A 111 5.65 -2.28 -2.90
N SER A 112 4.37 -2.19 -2.55
CA SER A 112 3.35 -1.65 -3.44
C SER A 112 3.50 -0.14 -3.53
N ILE A 113 3.63 0.37 -4.75
CA ILE A 113 3.64 1.80 -4.97
C ILE A 113 2.40 2.21 -5.74
N ARG A 114 1.62 3.01 -5.09
CA ARG A 114 0.53 3.75 -5.68
C ARG A 114 0.99 5.20 -5.85
N GLY A 115 1.18 5.65 -7.09
CA GLY A 115 1.84 6.91 -7.42
C GLY A 115 1.21 8.20 -6.88
N THR A 116 0.15 8.12 -6.06
CA THR A 116 -0.62 9.29 -5.62
C THR A 116 -0.88 9.37 -4.10
N TYR A 117 -0.41 8.40 -3.30
CA TYR A 117 -0.80 8.32 -1.88
C TYR A 117 0.35 8.52 -0.91
N LEU A 118 0.95 9.71 -0.95
CA LEU A 118 1.66 10.21 0.22
C LEU A 118 1.02 11.53 0.63
N PRO A 119 0.41 11.62 1.81
CA PRO A 119 0.07 12.90 2.39
C PRO A 119 1.34 13.75 2.52
N GLU A 120 1.18 15.07 2.42
CA GLU A 120 2.27 16.00 2.70
C GLU A 120 2.88 15.65 4.06
N GLY A 121 4.19 15.52 4.15
CA GLY A 121 4.90 15.24 5.41
C GLY A 121 5.53 13.85 5.57
N GLY A 122 5.83 13.14 4.47
CA GLY A 122 6.65 11.91 4.52
C GLY A 122 5.90 10.65 4.96
N GLY A 123 4.57 10.67 4.92
CA GLY A 123 3.76 9.45 5.06
C GLY A 123 3.68 8.87 6.48
N ILE A 124 3.94 9.67 7.52
CA ILE A 124 3.70 9.29 8.92
C ILE A 124 2.35 9.87 9.35
N ASP A 125 1.40 9.00 9.68
CA ASP A 125 0.11 9.37 10.21
C ASP A 125 0.02 8.97 11.70
N PRO A 126 -0.54 9.82 12.60
CA PRO A 126 -0.70 9.49 14.01
C PRO A 126 -1.48 8.19 14.27
N ARG A 127 -2.48 7.92 13.45
CA ARG A 127 -3.26 6.68 13.52
C ARG A 127 -2.39 5.46 13.18
N GLY A 128 -1.54 5.59 12.17
CA GLY A 128 -0.57 4.55 11.82
C GLY A 128 0.44 4.30 12.92
N LEU A 129 0.94 5.35 13.58
CA LEU A 129 1.84 5.20 14.73
C LEU A 129 1.17 4.40 15.87
N LYS A 130 -0.11 4.68 16.18
CA LYS A 130 -0.86 3.93 17.18
C LYS A 130 -1.06 2.48 16.77
N PHE A 131 -1.41 2.24 15.52
CA PHE A 131 -1.58 0.90 14.99
C PHE A 131 -0.27 0.10 15.06
N CYS A 132 0.85 0.68 14.61
CA CYS A 132 2.17 0.07 14.74
C CYS A 132 2.54 -0.22 16.19
N TRP A 133 2.28 0.73 17.11
CA TRP A 133 2.48 0.50 18.54
C TRP A 133 1.66 -0.67 19.08
N ARG A 134 0.42 -0.78 18.66
CA ARG A 134 -0.47 -1.88 19.03
C ARG A 134 0.03 -3.24 18.55
N ILE A 135 0.56 -3.32 17.34
CA ILE A 135 1.02 -4.57 16.74
C ILE A 135 2.44 -4.92 17.16
N LEU A 136 3.35 -3.96 17.16
CA LEU A 136 4.80 -4.16 17.31
C LEU A 136 5.34 -3.71 18.66
N GLY A 137 4.59 -2.91 19.44
CA GLY A 137 5.12 -2.31 20.66
C GLY A 137 6.34 -1.44 20.38
N ALA A 138 7.34 -1.50 21.26
CA ALA A 138 8.57 -0.71 21.13
C ALA A 138 9.42 -1.07 19.92
N SER A 139 9.30 -2.29 19.38
CA SER A 139 10.09 -2.73 18.22
C SER A 139 9.75 -1.97 16.94
N MET A 140 8.62 -1.23 16.90
CA MET A 140 8.31 -0.33 15.80
C MET A 140 9.38 0.75 15.55
N PHE A 141 10.27 1.00 16.50
CA PHE A 141 11.36 1.96 16.40
C PHE A 141 12.74 1.33 16.08
N ASP A 142 12.80 0.01 15.91
CA ASP A 142 14.03 -0.71 15.57
C ASP A 142 14.38 -0.59 14.07
N ASN A 143 14.29 0.65 13.54
CA ASN A 143 14.54 0.96 12.14
C ASN A 143 14.80 2.46 11.94
N ASN A 144 15.28 2.85 10.75
CA ASN A 144 15.54 4.25 10.38
C ASN A 144 14.30 4.98 9.82
N ILE A 145 13.12 4.36 9.78
CA ILE A 145 11.89 4.93 9.22
C ILE A 145 11.12 5.68 10.30
N LEU A 146 10.88 5.03 11.43
CA LEU A 146 10.18 5.62 12.57
C LEU A 146 11.15 5.85 13.71
N HIS A 147 11.14 7.06 14.26
CA HIS A 147 12.00 7.42 15.39
C HIS A 147 11.16 7.76 16.61
N PHE A 148 11.56 7.21 17.77
CA PHE A 148 10.99 7.62 19.05
C PHE A 148 11.47 9.01 19.42
N ASN A 149 10.53 9.92 19.60
CA ASN A 149 10.78 11.26 20.12
C ASN A 149 9.52 11.78 20.83
N VAL A 150 9.65 12.93 21.53
CA VAL A 150 8.55 13.53 22.28
C VAL A 150 7.32 13.83 21.40
N LYS A 151 7.55 14.24 20.14
CA LYS A 151 6.45 14.49 19.19
C LYS A 151 5.72 13.20 18.86
N THR A 152 6.45 12.15 18.48
CA THR A 152 5.88 10.83 18.16
C THR A 152 5.10 10.25 19.35
N PHE A 153 5.68 10.35 20.56
CA PHE A 153 5.02 9.92 21.79
C PHE A 153 3.74 10.70 22.08
N LYS A 154 3.78 12.02 21.93
CA LYS A 154 2.59 12.88 22.06
C LYS A 154 1.50 12.48 21.08
N GLU A 155 1.86 12.20 19.83
CA GLU A 155 0.94 11.80 18.77
C GLU A 155 0.30 10.44 19.05
N ILE A 156 1.06 9.48 19.56
CA ILE A 156 0.52 8.17 19.96
C ILE A 156 -0.50 8.30 21.10
N ILE A 157 -0.25 9.18 22.07
CA ILE A 157 -1.08 9.26 23.29
C ILE A 157 -2.20 10.28 23.21
N LEU A 158 -1.97 11.46 22.62
CA LEU A 158 -2.91 12.59 22.76
C LEU A 158 -3.89 12.78 21.60
N ASN A 159 -3.67 12.15 20.44
CA ASN A 159 -4.51 12.40 19.26
C ASN A 159 -5.88 11.71 19.27
N ASN A 160 -6.19 10.96 20.34
CA ASN A 160 -7.45 10.21 20.44
C ASN A 160 -8.67 11.02 20.90
N SER A 161 -8.48 12.21 21.48
CA SER A 161 -9.61 12.92 22.09
C SER A 161 -10.71 13.32 21.11
N GLY A 162 -10.32 13.70 19.88
CA GLY A 162 -11.28 14.03 18.81
C GLY A 162 -12.01 12.80 18.26
N GLU A 163 -11.30 11.71 18.06
CA GLU A 163 -11.86 10.45 17.55
C GLU A 163 -12.77 9.76 18.58
N ILE A 164 -12.40 9.79 19.87
CA ILE A 164 -13.25 9.29 20.96
C ILE A 164 -14.57 10.06 21.02
N SER A 165 -14.52 11.39 20.92
CA SER A 165 -15.73 12.23 20.91
C SER A 165 -16.61 11.92 19.69
N LEU A 166 -16.01 11.80 18.51
CA LEU A 166 -16.73 11.46 17.27
C LEU A 166 -17.30 10.04 17.32
N PHE A 167 -16.58 9.09 17.90
CA PHE A 167 -17.05 7.72 18.11
C PHE A 167 -18.25 7.68 19.06
N LEU A 168 -18.18 8.34 20.20
CA LEU A 168 -19.30 8.40 21.16
C LEU A 168 -20.53 9.00 20.52
N VAL A 169 -20.37 10.09 19.75
CA VAL A 169 -21.48 10.69 18.99
C VAL A 169 -22.05 9.70 17.96
N LYS A 170 -21.19 9.03 17.19
CA LYS A 170 -21.64 8.03 16.20
C LYS A 170 -22.29 6.80 16.84
N ALA A 171 -21.74 6.30 17.95
CA ALA A 171 -22.31 5.17 18.68
C ALA A 171 -23.71 5.50 19.23
N LEU A 172 -23.95 6.74 19.63
CA LEU A 172 -25.25 7.18 20.13
C LEU A 172 -26.26 7.53 19.00
N THR A 173 -25.77 7.99 17.84
CA THR A 173 -26.62 8.46 16.74
C THR A 173 -26.85 7.44 15.63
N THR A 174 -25.91 6.49 15.42
CA THR A 174 -25.97 5.50 14.33
C THR A 174 -25.36 4.16 14.77
N PRO A 175 -25.99 3.42 15.68
CA PRO A 175 -25.42 2.21 16.29
C PRO A 175 -25.13 1.09 15.28
N ASN A 176 -25.78 1.06 14.12
CA ASN A 176 -25.64 -0.02 13.12
C ASN A 176 -24.63 0.25 12.01
N ASN A 177 -23.95 1.41 11.97
CA ASN A 177 -23.06 1.81 10.87
C ASN A 177 -21.59 1.90 11.27
N ILE A 178 -21.21 1.25 12.36
CA ILE A 178 -19.85 1.37 12.93
C ILE A 178 -18.83 0.57 12.15
N TYR A 179 -19.23 -0.43 11.33
CA TYR A 179 -18.32 -1.43 10.73
C TYR A 179 -18.55 -1.60 9.23
N LYS A 180 -17.67 -1.04 8.41
CA LYS A 180 -17.75 -1.21 6.94
C LYS A 180 -17.30 -2.61 6.48
N TYR A 181 -16.42 -3.27 7.22
CA TYR A 181 -15.76 -4.51 6.77
C TYR A 181 -16.18 -5.79 7.54
N ASP A 182 -16.99 -5.66 8.59
CA ASP A 182 -17.24 -6.79 9.52
C ASP A 182 -18.20 -7.85 8.97
N HIS A 183 -19.04 -7.50 7.98
CA HIS A 183 -20.10 -8.40 7.48
C HIS A 183 -19.86 -8.93 6.07
N ASP A 184 -19.06 -8.22 5.25
CA ASP A 184 -18.92 -8.49 3.83
C ASP A 184 -17.47 -8.84 3.41
N THR A 185 -16.59 -9.06 4.37
CA THR A 185 -15.19 -9.42 4.15
C THR A 185 -14.79 -10.62 5.01
N VAL A 186 -13.95 -11.48 4.45
CA VAL A 186 -13.40 -12.67 5.13
C VAL A 186 -11.90 -12.50 5.31
N ILE A 187 -11.40 -12.73 6.54
CA ILE A 187 -9.96 -12.79 6.80
C ILE A 187 -9.51 -14.25 6.71
N HIS A 188 -8.73 -14.56 5.70
CA HIS A 188 -8.18 -15.90 5.48
C HIS A 188 -6.97 -16.18 6.39
N ASP A 189 -6.65 -17.46 6.57
CA ASP A 189 -5.51 -17.88 7.41
C ASP A 189 -4.15 -17.38 6.91
N SER A 190 -4.04 -17.08 5.61
CA SER A 190 -2.85 -16.44 5.00
C SER A 190 -2.74 -14.93 5.30
N GLY A 191 -3.69 -14.35 6.04
CA GLY A 191 -3.75 -12.91 6.33
C GLY A 191 -4.35 -12.07 5.21
N TRP A 192 -4.71 -12.67 4.07
CA TRP A 192 -5.43 -11.98 3.02
C TRP A 192 -6.86 -11.67 3.46
N CYS A 193 -7.34 -10.48 3.08
CA CYS A 193 -8.71 -10.05 3.33
C CYS A 193 -9.52 -10.09 2.04
N GLU A 194 -10.43 -11.05 1.93
CA GLU A 194 -11.37 -11.13 0.82
C GLU A 194 -12.41 -10.01 0.92
N ASN A 195 -12.57 -9.26 -0.17
CA ASN A 195 -13.54 -8.16 -0.25
C ASN A 195 -14.36 -8.27 -1.54
N ASN A 196 -15.65 -8.55 -1.39
CA ASN A 196 -16.58 -8.64 -2.50
C ASN A 196 -17.70 -7.60 -2.43
N ILE A 197 -17.55 -6.58 -1.59
CA ILE A 197 -18.49 -5.44 -1.50
C ILE A 197 -18.56 -4.75 -2.86
N LYS A 198 -19.74 -4.65 -3.45
CA LYS A 198 -19.94 -4.01 -4.74
C LYS A 198 -20.53 -2.62 -4.58
N VAL A 199 -19.83 -1.65 -5.15
CA VAL A 199 -20.31 -0.26 -5.28
C VAL A 199 -20.10 0.20 -6.73
N PRO A 200 -20.82 1.21 -7.20
CA PRO A 200 -20.51 1.84 -8.47
C PRO A 200 -19.09 2.41 -8.45
N LEU A 201 -18.27 2.03 -9.42
CA LEU A 201 -16.89 2.48 -9.54
C LEU A 201 -16.69 3.25 -10.84
N SER A 202 -15.82 4.26 -10.77
CA SER A 202 -15.27 4.93 -11.94
C SER A 202 -13.81 4.55 -12.11
N GLY A 203 -13.44 4.05 -13.26
CA GLY A 203 -12.06 3.76 -13.61
C GLY A 203 -11.27 5.04 -13.92
N THR A 204 -9.96 4.94 -13.80
CA THR A 204 -9.05 6.03 -14.18
C THR A 204 -8.77 5.97 -15.68
N ALA A 205 -8.92 7.10 -16.34
CA ALA A 205 -8.53 7.30 -17.73
C ALA A 205 -7.90 8.69 -17.87
N TYR A 206 -6.87 8.80 -18.70
CA TYR A 206 -6.23 10.09 -18.98
C TYR A 206 -6.48 10.50 -20.42
N ALA A 207 -6.69 11.78 -20.64
CA ALA A 207 -6.63 12.35 -21.99
C ALA A 207 -5.21 12.24 -22.55
N PRO A 208 -5.04 11.97 -23.85
CA PRO A 208 -3.73 12.07 -24.49
C PRO A 208 -3.08 13.43 -24.22
N ALA A 209 -1.82 13.43 -23.85
CA ALA A 209 -1.06 14.65 -23.57
C ALA A 209 0.13 14.77 -24.53
N GLU A 210 0.50 15.99 -24.94
CA GLU A 210 1.71 16.25 -25.72
C GLU A 210 2.97 15.90 -24.93
N LYS A 211 2.93 16.10 -23.61
CA LYS A 211 3.98 15.69 -22.70
C LYS A 211 3.40 15.18 -21.39
N ILE A 212 3.85 14.01 -20.98
CA ILE A 212 3.53 13.43 -19.68
C ILE A 212 4.62 13.86 -18.70
N HIS A 213 4.20 14.39 -17.56
CA HIS A 213 5.07 14.71 -16.45
C HIS A 213 4.77 13.78 -15.28
N VAL A 214 5.75 13.00 -14.90
CA VAL A 214 5.71 12.20 -13.67
C VAL A 214 6.68 12.83 -12.67
N HIS A 215 6.16 13.19 -11.52
CA HIS A 215 6.97 13.76 -10.46
C HIS A 215 7.20 12.71 -9.37
N PHE A 216 8.43 12.23 -9.27
CA PHE A 216 8.85 11.39 -8.15
C PHE A 216 9.20 12.30 -6.97
N ARG A 217 8.29 12.42 -6.02
CA ARG A 217 8.42 13.30 -4.85
C ARG A 217 9.67 12.95 -4.04
N ASP A 218 10.45 13.94 -3.66
CA ASP A 218 11.71 13.77 -2.93
C ASP A 218 11.54 13.10 -1.57
N ASP A 219 10.44 13.36 -0.87
CA ASP A 219 10.13 12.73 0.41
C ASP A 219 9.85 11.22 0.25
N LEU A 220 9.11 10.82 -0.79
CA LEU A 220 8.91 9.41 -1.13
C LEU A 220 10.21 8.73 -1.53
N LYS A 221 10.97 9.37 -2.41
CA LYS A 221 12.28 8.88 -2.83
C LYS A 221 13.20 8.64 -1.63
N SER A 222 13.29 9.64 -0.74
CA SER A 222 14.08 9.54 0.48
C SER A 222 13.62 8.37 1.37
N LEU A 223 12.32 8.20 1.53
CA LEU A 223 11.75 7.13 2.33
C LEU A 223 12.03 5.74 1.73
N LEU A 224 11.86 5.58 0.42
CA LEU A 224 12.15 4.32 -0.28
C LEU A 224 13.63 3.96 -0.23
N LEU A 225 14.53 4.94 -0.36
CA LEU A 225 15.97 4.68 -0.23
C LEU A 225 16.36 4.28 1.20
N LYS A 226 15.79 4.92 2.23
CA LYS A 226 15.95 4.49 3.63
C LYS A 226 15.42 3.09 3.86
N LEU A 227 14.28 2.75 3.28
CA LEU A 227 13.70 1.42 3.38
C LEU A 227 14.59 0.36 2.72
N LYS A 228 15.16 0.67 1.54
CA LYS A 228 16.14 -0.20 0.88
C LYS A 228 17.39 -0.41 1.74
N GLU A 229 17.90 0.65 2.37
CA GLU A 229 19.02 0.58 3.31
C GLU A 229 18.69 -0.32 4.51
N GLU A 230 17.50 -0.18 5.11
CA GLU A 230 17.04 -1.02 6.21
C GLU A 230 16.93 -2.51 5.81
N CYS A 231 16.45 -2.81 4.61
CA CYS A 231 16.46 -4.17 4.09
C CYS A 231 17.89 -4.71 3.99
N GLY A 232 18.81 -3.91 3.43
CA GLY A 232 20.23 -4.28 3.32
C GLY A 232 20.90 -4.55 4.67
N LYS A 233 20.64 -3.75 5.71
CA LYS A 233 21.14 -3.98 7.08
C LYS A 233 20.67 -5.30 7.67
N ARG A 234 19.50 -5.77 7.28
CA ARG A 234 18.92 -7.06 7.68
C ARG A 234 19.38 -8.22 6.80
N GLY A 235 20.20 -7.95 5.79
CA GLY A 235 20.62 -8.94 4.78
C GLY A 235 19.48 -9.39 3.89
N ALA A 236 18.46 -8.53 3.71
CA ALA A 236 17.29 -8.76 2.87
C ALA A 236 17.35 -7.87 1.63
N HIS A 237 16.49 -8.15 0.65
CA HIS A 237 16.33 -7.40 -0.59
C HIS A 237 15.06 -6.57 -0.59
N MET A 238 14.96 -5.62 -1.52
CA MET A 238 13.76 -4.83 -1.71
C MET A 238 13.49 -4.61 -3.19
N SER A 239 12.24 -4.76 -3.58
CA SER A 239 11.73 -4.39 -4.90
C SER A 239 10.37 -3.74 -4.81
N LEU A 240 10.03 -3.03 -5.87
CA LEU A 240 8.73 -2.41 -6.04
C LEU A 240 7.88 -3.25 -6.98
N TYR A 241 6.58 -3.24 -6.80
CA TYR A 241 5.65 -3.79 -7.79
C TYR A 241 4.49 -2.83 -8.04
N LEU A 242 4.00 -2.83 -9.26
CA LEU A 242 2.88 -1.99 -9.68
C LEU A 242 1.57 -2.68 -9.28
N PHE A 243 0.82 -2.04 -8.39
CA PHE A 243 -0.45 -2.59 -7.96
C PHE A 243 -1.56 -2.33 -8.98
N THR A 244 -2.50 -3.28 -9.09
CA THR A 244 -3.59 -3.22 -10.05
C THR A 244 -4.65 -2.19 -9.66
N ASN A 245 -5.01 -1.33 -10.61
CA ASN A 245 -6.07 -0.33 -10.47
C ASN A 245 -7.10 -0.49 -11.60
N PHE A 246 -8.37 -0.16 -11.27
CA PHE A 246 -9.42 -0.03 -12.28
C PHE A 246 -9.09 1.14 -13.21
N SER A 247 -8.61 0.83 -14.39
CA SER A 247 -8.13 1.81 -15.36
C SER A 247 -8.08 1.21 -16.76
N ASN A 248 -7.86 2.05 -17.75
CA ASN A 248 -7.66 1.62 -19.14
C ASN A 248 -6.25 1.93 -19.64
N ASP A 249 -5.94 1.53 -20.84
CA ASP A 249 -4.60 1.63 -21.45
C ASP A 249 -4.04 3.05 -21.53
N THR A 250 -4.88 4.09 -21.44
CA THR A 250 -4.41 5.48 -21.42
C THR A 250 -3.55 5.83 -20.21
N VAL A 251 -3.63 5.00 -19.15
CA VAL A 251 -2.82 5.15 -17.93
C VAL A 251 -1.42 4.53 -18.08
N LYS A 252 -1.22 3.56 -18.97
CA LYS A 252 0.05 2.84 -19.15
C LYS A 252 1.29 3.74 -19.28
N PRO A 253 1.31 4.75 -20.15
CA PRO A 253 2.52 5.55 -20.31
C PRO A 253 2.91 6.31 -19.03
N TYR A 254 1.93 6.69 -18.19
CA TYR A 254 2.20 7.29 -16.87
C TYR A 254 2.81 6.27 -15.90
N MET A 255 2.33 5.03 -15.90
CA MET A 255 2.85 3.97 -15.05
C MET A 255 4.26 3.55 -15.48
N ILE A 256 4.55 3.52 -16.78
CA ILE A 256 5.87 3.23 -17.33
C ILE A 256 6.87 4.31 -16.89
N LEU A 257 6.54 5.59 -17.10
CA LEU A 257 7.40 6.71 -16.66
C LEU A 257 7.60 6.71 -15.14
N THR A 258 6.59 6.33 -14.37
CA THR A 258 6.71 6.17 -12.92
C THR A 258 7.70 5.04 -12.59
N ALA A 259 7.60 3.89 -13.22
CA ALA A 259 8.55 2.78 -13.03
C ALA A 259 9.97 3.20 -13.41
N MET A 260 10.14 3.91 -14.53
CA MET A 260 11.44 4.44 -14.95
C MET A 260 12.04 5.38 -13.90
N SER A 261 11.24 6.29 -13.33
CA SER A 261 11.72 7.22 -12.29
C SER A 261 12.18 6.51 -11.02
N TYR A 262 11.56 5.38 -10.67
CA TYR A 262 12.02 4.54 -9.56
C TYR A 262 13.33 3.82 -9.87
N MET A 263 13.47 3.30 -11.09
CA MET A 263 14.71 2.64 -11.53
C MET A 263 15.87 3.62 -11.64
N GLU A 264 15.64 4.85 -12.10
CA GLU A 264 16.63 5.94 -12.08
C GLU A 264 17.10 6.28 -10.65
N ALA A 265 16.25 6.08 -9.65
CA ALA A 265 16.61 6.21 -8.25
C ALA A 265 17.33 4.94 -7.69
N GLY A 266 17.62 3.96 -8.52
CA GLY A 266 18.30 2.73 -8.13
C GLY A 266 17.40 1.69 -7.45
N LEU A 267 16.08 1.74 -7.66
CA LEU A 267 15.11 0.78 -7.14
C LEU A 267 14.75 -0.24 -8.23
N SER A 268 14.62 -1.51 -7.87
CA SER A 268 14.19 -2.56 -8.78
C SER A 268 12.66 -2.61 -8.86
N VAL A 269 12.10 -2.80 -10.04
CA VAL A 269 10.65 -2.91 -10.29
C VAL A 269 10.35 -4.29 -10.87
N LEU A 270 9.47 -5.04 -10.20
CA LEU A 270 9.01 -6.34 -10.66
C LEU A 270 8.27 -6.18 -12.00
N LYS A 271 8.53 -7.09 -12.94
CA LYS A 271 7.93 -7.02 -14.27
C LYS A 271 6.46 -7.42 -14.21
N ASP A 272 5.61 -6.52 -14.67
CA ASP A 272 4.18 -6.72 -14.89
C ASP A 272 3.80 -6.02 -16.21
N GLU A 273 3.51 -6.79 -17.24
CA GLU A 273 3.21 -6.29 -18.58
C GLU A 273 1.88 -5.51 -18.65
N THR A 274 1.03 -5.64 -17.63
CA THR A 274 -0.18 -4.83 -17.53
C THR A 274 0.07 -3.44 -16.97
N PHE A 275 1.24 -3.21 -16.36
CA PHE A 275 1.57 -1.97 -15.63
C PHE A 275 0.53 -1.60 -14.57
N GLY A 276 -0.11 -2.61 -13.96
CA GLY A 276 -1.18 -2.41 -12.98
C GLY A 276 -2.50 -1.91 -13.59
N VAL A 277 -2.67 -1.97 -14.91
CA VAL A 277 -3.91 -1.60 -15.60
C VAL A 277 -4.85 -2.80 -15.68
N GLU A 278 -6.09 -2.63 -15.22
CA GLU A 278 -7.15 -3.64 -15.30
C GLU A 278 -8.47 -2.96 -15.67
N PRO A 279 -8.97 -3.16 -16.88
CA PRO A 279 -10.23 -2.56 -17.33
C PRO A 279 -11.48 -3.33 -16.90
N ASP A 280 -11.33 -4.56 -16.42
CA ASP A 280 -12.48 -5.38 -16.01
C ASP A 280 -12.95 -4.99 -14.60
N ILE A 281 -14.05 -4.25 -14.52
CA ILE A 281 -14.67 -3.82 -13.28
C ILE A 281 -15.00 -4.98 -12.32
N SER A 282 -15.23 -6.20 -12.86
CA SER A 282 -15.54 -7.38 -12.04
C SER A 282 -14.36 -7.81 -11.17
N CYS A 283 -13.14 -7.36 -11.51
CA CYS A 283 -11.92 -7.57 -10.71
C CYS A 283 -11.84 -6.66 -9.46
N PHE A 284 -12.79 -5.75 -9.27
CA PHE A 284 -12.76 -4.78 -8.18
C PHE A 284 -13.94 -4.92 -7.24
N ALA A 285 -13.77 -4.44 -6.01
CA ALA A 285 -14.77 -4.49 -4.94
C ALA A 285 -15.35 -3.08 -4.66
N ASP A 286 -15.03 -2.51 -3.52
CA ASP A 286 -15.61 -1.24 -3.03
C ASP A 286 -14.77 0.00 -3.38
N SER A 287 -13.68 -0.17 -4.10
CA SER A 287 -12.86 0.94 -4.61
C SER A 287 -12.09 0.55 -5.88
N PRO A 288 -11.61 1.52 -6.67
CA PRO A 288 -10.80 1.25 -7.86
C PRO A 288 -9.45 0.57 -7.59
N SER A 289 -9.10 0.36 -6.35
CA SER A 289 -7.85 -0.27 -5.90
C SER A 289 -8.04 -1.43 -4.94
N HIS A 290 -9.26 -1.75 -4.55
CA HIS A 290 -9.55 -2.95 -3.77
C HIS A 290 -10.02 -4.05 -4.71
N LEU A 291 -9.21 -5.10 -4.81
CA LEU A 291 -9.55 -6.22 -5.68
C LEU A 291 -10.65 -7.07 -5.07
N SER A 292 -11.56 -7.55 -5.91
CA SER A 292 -12.46 -8.65 -5.58
C SER A 292 -11.67 -9.96 -5.57
N THR A 293 -12.28 -11.06 -5.12
CA THR A 293 -11.68 -12.40 -5.18
C THR A 293 -11.12 -12.71 -6.57
N LYS A 294 -11.87 -12.40 -7.63
CA LYS A 294 -11.42 -12.58 -9.02
C LYS A 294 -10.15 -11.78 -9.34
N GLY A 295 -10.13 -10.52 -8.95
CA GLY A 295 -8.98 -9.64 -9.17
C GLY A 295 -7.77 -10.06 -8.35
N THR A 296 -7.97 -10.48 -7.11
CA THR A 296 -6.89 -10.96 -6.21
C THR A 296 -6.24 -12.23 -6.76
N ILE A 297 -7.03 -13.20 -7.21
CA ILE A 297 -6.51 -14.42 -7.85
C ILE A 297 -5.64 -14.06 -9.06
N LYS A 298 -6.16 -13.18 -9.94
CA LYS A 298 -5.45 -12.73 -11.14
C LYS A 298 -4.14 -12.02 -10.81
N GLN A 299 -4.16 -11.11 -9.85
CA GLN A 299 -2.98 -10.37 -9.40
C GLN A 299 -1.96 -11.29 -8.73
N SER A 300 -2.38 -12.13 -7.78
CA SER A 300 -1.49 -13.02 -7.03
C SER A 300 -0.75 -13.98 -7.97
N ARG A 301 -1.45 -14.55 -8.96
CA ARG A 301 -0.84 -15.42 -9.98
C ARG A 301 0.22 -14.69 -10.80
N ARG A 302 -0.12 -13.51 -11.32
CA ARG A 302 0.77 -12.69 -12.16
C ARG A 302 2.04 -12.28 -11.41
N VAL A 303 1.88 -11.80 -10.18
CA VAL A 303 3.01 -11.40 -9.32
C VAL A 303 3.87 -12.63 -8.96
N ALA A 304 3.24 -13.75 -8.59
CA ALA A 304 3.95 -14.98 -8.25
C ALA A 304 4.72 -15.55 -9.45
N GLU A 305 4.15 -15.51 -10.65
CA GLU A 305 4.84 -15.91 -11.88
C GLU A 305 6.08 -15.06 -12.13
N SER A 306 5.97 -13.74 -12.02
CA SER A 306 7.11 -12.83 -12.21
C SER A 306 8.21 -13.06 -11.19
N ILE A 307 7.84 -13.35 -9.94
CA ILE A 307 8.79 -13.70 -8.88
C ILE A 307 9.48 -15.05 -9.18
N SER A 308 8.71 -16.09 -9.48
CA SER A 308 9.24 -17.44 -9.72
C SER A 308 10.20 -17.49 -10.90
N LEU A 309 10.00 -16.62 -11.89
CA LEU A 309 10.82 -16.47 -13.08
C LEU A 309 11.91 -15.39 -12.93
N ASN A 310 12.01 -14.77 -11.76
CA ASN A 310 12.95 -13.66 -11.45
C ASN A 310 12.90 -12.53 -12.50
N LYS A 311 11.68 -12.16 -12.93
CA LYS A 311 11.46 -11.15 -13.97
C LYS A 311 11.38 -9.75 -13.36
N TYR A 312 12.33 -8.90 -13.69
CA TYR A 312 12.34 -7.47 -13.35
C TYR A 312 12.42 -6.66 -14.64
N TRP A 313 11.84 -5.46 -14.63
CA TRP A 313 11.99 -4.53 -15.74
C TRP A 313 13.43 -4.09 -15.88
N THR A 314 13.90 -3.97 -17.13
CA THR A 314 15.08 -3.19 -17.48
C THR A 314 14.65 -1.81 -17.99
N MET A 315 15.58 -0.85 -17.99
CA MET A 315 15.31 0.50 -18.51
C MET A 315 14.99 0.45 -20.01
N GLU A 316 15.71 -0.36 -20.74
CA GLU A 316 15.53 -0.56 -22.18
C GLU A 316 14.15 -1.11 -22.53
N GLU A 317 13.67 -2.10 -21.76
CA GLU A 317 12.32 -2.66 -21.94
C GLU A 317 11.24 -1.61 -21.66
N LEU A 318 11.40 -0.81 -20.58
CA LEU A 318 10.45 0.27 -20.26
C LEU A 318 10.44 1.36 -21.33
N GLU A 319 11.61 1.74 -21.87
CA GLU A 319 11.69 2.69 -22.96
C GLU A 319 11.03 2.16 -24.26
N GLU A 320 11.12 0.85 -24.51
CA GLU A 320 10.45 0.23 -25.65
C GLU A 320 8.94 0.22 -25.46
N GLU A 321 8.44 -0.16 -24.27
CA GLU A 321 7.00 -0.12 -23.95
C GLU A 321 6.45 1.30 -24.04
N LEU A 322 7.20 2.29 -23.55
CA LEU A 322 6.80 3.70 -23.63
C LEU A 322 6.67 4.16 -25.09
N ARG A 323 7.61 3.74 -25.96
CA ARG A 323 7.56 4.01 -27.40
C ARG A 323 6.34 3.33 -28.06
N ARG A 324 5.97 2.13 -27.64
CA ARG A 324 4.73 1.45 -28.10
C ARG A 324 3.48 2.24 -27.70
N CYS A 325 3.52 2.93 -26.56
CA CYS A 325 2.46 3.84 -26.15
C CYS A 325 2.47 5.19 -26.89
N GLY A 326 3.47 5.45 -27.75
CA GLY A 326 3.57 6.68 -28.56
C GLY A 326 4.33 7.82 -27.87
N TYR A 327 5.20 7.52 -26.89
CA TYR A 327 5.96 8.52 -26.14
C TYR A 327 7.45 8.24 -26.14
N ASN A 328 8.24 9.30 -26.06
CA ASN A 328 9.69 9.26 -25.85
C ASN A 328 10.02 9.11 -24.35
N LYS A 329 11.27 8.79 -24.03
CA LYS A 329 11.80 8.66 -22.67
C LYS A 329 11.53 9.88 -21.78
N ASP A 330 11.54 11.09 -22.34
CA ASP A 330 11.28 12.34 -21.62
C ASP A 330 9.76 12.63 -21.45
N GLY A 331 8.91 11.68 -21.80
CA GLY A 331 7.45 11.79 -21.75
C GLY A 331 6.84 12.60 -22.89
N SER A 332 7.65 13.14 -23.81
CA SER A 332 7.11 13.83 -25.00
C SER A 332 6.49 12.84 -25.98
N ARG A 333 5.44 13.26 -26.65
CA ARG A 333 4.76 12.45 -27.65
C ARG A 333 5.61 12.29 -28.92
N ILE A 334 5.64 11.10 -29.50
CA ILE A 334 6.38 10.82 -30.75
C ILE A 334 5.70 11.49 -31.94
N ARG A 335 4.35 11.56 -31.93
CA ARG A 335 3.57 12.26 -32.95
C ARG A 335 2.62 13.23 -32.27
N PRO A 336 2.47 14.46 -32.78
CA PRO A 336 1.52 15.43 -32.24
C PRO A 336 0.11 14.84 -32.15
N ILE A 337 -0.68 15.34 -31.22
CA ILE A 337 -2.10 15.04 -31.18
C ILE A 337 -2.71 15.67 -32.42
N TYR A 338 -3.29 14.83 -33.28
CA TYR A 338 -4.00 15.29 -34.44
C TYR A 338 -5.23 16.09 -34.00
N ASP A 339 -5.23 17.41 -34.31
CA ASP A 339 -6.44 18.24 -34.20
C ASP A 339 -7.14 18.24 -35.57
N PRO A 340 -8.35 17.68 -35.70
CA PRO A 340 -9.08 17.69 -36.98
C PRO A 340 -9.34 19.09 -37.53
N ARG A 341 -9.20 20.13 -36.68
CA ARG A 341 -9.33 21.55 -37.10
C ARG A 341 -8.11 22.06 -37.84
N ASP A 342 -6.98 21.40 -37.69
CA ASP A 342 -5.73 21.73 -38.42
C ASP A 342 -5.72 21.17 -39.83
N ASP A 343 -6.67 20.31 -40.19
CA ASP A 343 -6.82 19.71 -41.51
C ASP A 343 -7.61 20.62 -42.47
N ILE A 344 -7.06 21.75 -42.74
CA ILE A 344 -7.54 22.65 -43.82
C ILE A 344 -7.45 21.94 -45.21
N PHE A 345 -6.67 20.87 -45.32
CA PHE A 345 -6.47 20.15 -46.57
C PHE A 345 -7.57 19.12 -46.92
N PHE A 346 -8.38 18.61 -45.96
CA PHE A 346 -9.42 17.61 -46.24
C PHE A 346 -10.80 18.18 -46.53
N THR A 347 -11.03 19.46 -46.34
CA THR A 347 -12.33 20.08 -46.62
C THR A 347 -12.56 20.43 -48.09
N ASN A 348 -11.59 20.22 -48.99
CA ASN A 348 -11.68 20.56 -50.40
C ASN A 348 -11.83 19.36 -51.35
N PHE A 349 -12.01 18.17 -50.88
CA PHE A 349 -12.40 17.02 -51.72
C PHE A 349 -13.88 16.69 -51.49
N LYS A 350 -14.73 17.41 -52.24
CA LYS A 350 -16.07 16.97 -52.60
C LYS A 350 -16.05 16.39 -53.99
#